data_c2cae49952d8efe01805730c863120b7
#
_entry.id   c2cae49952d8efe01805730c863120b7
#
_cell.length_a   1.000
_cell.length_b   1.000
_cell.length_c   1.000
_cell.angle_alpha   90.00
_cell.angle_beta   90.00
_cell.angle_gamma   90.00
#
_symmetry.space_group_name_H-M   'P 1'
#
loop_
_entity.id
_entity.type
_entity.pdbx_description
1 polymer ?
#
loop_
_entity_poly.entity_id
_entity_poly.type
_entity_poly.pdbx_seq_one_letter_code
_entity_poly.pdbx_strand_id
1 'polypeptide(L)'
;MQRASVHVHKWVYTMCVPDGTVCIKVCECLCWQGYEMVKGNFSRTFVHVGYHKIAEIPAGARNILIQEAVKSRNYLALRTKTGISIINGNWVIDRPGIFIAVGTQLTYRRPNEIRSRNGESITAPGPLNEDLHVYLIYQQPEPSVYYEYSVPLRNTHPTPEPADILPLGEWTQ
;
A
#
# COMPACT_ATOMS: atom_id res chain seq x y z
N MET A 1 4.63 -5.02 22.07
CA MET A 1 5.32 -3.77 21.64
C MET A 1 6.53 -4.16 20.80
N GLN A 2 6.42 -4.16 19.49
CA GLN A 2 7.56 -4.39 18.59
C GLN A 2 8.15 -3.03 18.21
N ARG A 3 9.45 -2.85 18.54
CA ARG A 3 10.20 -1.66 18.17
C ARG A 3 10.46 -1.68 16.65
N ALA A 4 10.04 -0.62 15.96
CA ALA A 4 10.43 -0.35 14.58
C ALA A 4 11.93 -0.07 14.53
N SER A 5 12.67 -0.82 13.72
CA SER A 5 14.08 -0.55 13.45
C SER A 5 14.19 0.57 12.42
N VAL A 6 14.88 1.64 12.80
CA VAL A 6 15.04 2.84 11.99
C VAL A 6 16.47 2.89 11.48
N HIS A 7 16.62 2.82 10.15
CA HIS A 7 17.92 3.09 9.49
C HIS A 7 17.97 4.56 9.07
N VAL A 8 18.90 5.29 9.66
CA VAL A 8 19.14 6.71 9.35
C VAL A 8 20.34 6.81 8.43
N HIS A 9 20.15 7.25 7.19
CA HIS A 9 21.21 7.72 6.32
C HIS A 9 21.24 9.25 6.34
N LYS A 10 22.31 9.80 6.89
CA LYS A 10 22.53 11.26 6.97
C LYS A 10 23.52 11.66 5.88
N TRP A 11 23.04 12.35 4.84
CA TRP A 11 23.90 13.00 3.85
C TRP A 11 23.92 14.50 4.15
N VAL A 12 25.11 15.05 4.32
CA VAL A 12 25.31 16.49 4.51
C VAL A 12 26.13 16.98 3.32
N TYR A 13 25.53 17.86 2.53
CA TYR A 13 26.24 18.56 1.45
C TYR A 13 26.59 19.97 1.90
N THR A 14 27.81 20.38 1.62
CA THR A 14 28.28 21.76 1.81
C THR A 14 28.33 22.41 0.45
N MET A 15 27.48 23.41 0.21
CA MET A 15 27.57 24.26 -0.99
C MET A 15 28.32 25.54 -0.63
N CYS A 16 29.40 25.81 -1.35
CA CYS A 16 30.16 27.08 -1.24
C CYS A 16 29.99 27.88 -2.53
N VAL A 17 29.84 29.20 -2.43
CA VAL A 17 29.91 30.08 -3.60
C VAL A 17 31.31 30.09 -4.19
N PRO A 18 31.49 30.35 -5.50
CA PRO A 18 32.78 30.19 -6.18
C PRO A 18 33.92 31.10 -5.65
N ASP A 19 33.58 32.16 -4.92
CA ASP A 19 34.53 33.08 -4.31
C ASP A 19 35.00 32.67 -2.89
N GLY A 20 34.44 31.59 -2.33
CA GLY A 20 34.84 31.05 -1.03
C GLY A 20 34.38 31.84 0.19
N THR A 21 33.61 32.93 0.02
CA THR A 21 33.25 33.82 1.13
C THR A 21 32.07 33.32 1.96
N VAL A 22 31.23 32.47 1.43
CA VAL A 22 30.07 31.89 2.17
C VAL A 22 29.91 30.41 1.84
N CYS A 23 30.00 29.59 2.88
CA CYS A 23 29.63 28.18 2.79
C CYS A 23 28.36 27.92 3.61
N ILE A 24 27.29 27.49 2.96
CA ILE A 24 26.03 27.12 3.61
C ILE A 24 25.99 25.59 3.73
N LYS A 25 25.88 25.09 4.96
CA LYS A 25 25.54 23.70 5.18
C LYS A 25 24.05 23.53 4.88
N VAL A 26 23.71 22.97 3.73
CA VAL A 26 22.35 22.59 3.43
C VAL A 26 22.08 21.26 4.14
N CYS A 27 21.33 21.31 5.21
CA CYS A 27 20.77 20.13 5.81
C CYS A 27 19.54 19.75 4.96
N GLU A 28 19.68 18.80 4.04
CA GLU A 28 18.49 18.18 3.46
C GLU A 28 17.71 17.55 4.61
N CYS A 29 16.55 18.11 4.89
CA CYS A 29 15.61 17.47 5.78
C CYS A 29 15.35 16.07 5.23
N LEU A 30 15.90 15.06 5.91
CA LEU A 30 15.55 13.66 5.66
C LEU A 30 14.04 13.58 5.83
N CYS A 31 13.32 13.50 4.70
CA CYS A 31 11.94 13.09 4.72
C CYS A 31 11.89 11.68 5.31
N TRP A 32 11.64 11.60 6.59
CA TRP A 32 11.35 10.36 7.27
C TRP A 32 10.03 9.83 6.71
N GLN A 33 10.13 8.99 5.71
CA GLN A 33 8.98 8.26 5.23
C GLN A 33 8.82 7.02 6.10
N GLY A 34 8.22 7.19 7.28
CA GLY A 34 7.77 6.09 8.10
C GLY A 34 6.66 5.32 7.38
N TYR A 35 6.48 4.06 7.74
CA TYR A 35 5.39 3.22 7.24
C TYR A 35 4.53 2.78 8.42
N GLU A 36 3.23 2.82 8.22
CA GLU A 36 2.24 2.25 9.11
C GLU A 36 1.75 0.93 8.54
N MET A 37 1.62 -0.09 9.40
CA MET A 37 1.06 -1.38 9.00
C MET A 37 -0.44 -1.39 9.26
N VAL A 38 -1.20 -1.62 8.20
CA VAL A 38 -2.64 -1.80 8.22
C VAL A 38 -2.95 -3.29 8.15
N LYS A 39 -3.83 -3.77 9.04
CA LYS A 39 -4.29 -5.15 9.08
C LYS A 39 -5.81 -5.18 9.15
N GLY A 40 -6.41 -6.14 8.48
CA GLY A 40 -7.85 -6.34 8.54
C GLY A 40 -8.25 -7.80 8.36
N ASN A 41 -9.45 -8.10 8.85
CA ASN A 41 -10.09 -9.40 8.68
C ASN A 41 -11.47 -9.21 8.09
N PHE A 42 -11.85 -10.10 7.21
CA PHE A 42 -13.18 -10.16 6.64
C PHE A 42 -13.79 -11.54 6.87
N SER A 43 -14.97 -11.58 7.54
CA SER A 43 -15.69 -12.82 7.87
C SER A 43 -17.20 -12.73 7.64
N ARG A 44 -17.65 -11.67 6.93
CA ARG A 44 -19.08 -11.44 6.72
C ARG A 44 -19.65 -12.40 5.70
N THR A 45 -20.76 -13.08 6.05
CA THR A 45 -21.56 -13.88 5.13
C THR A 45 -22.43 -12.99 4.24
N PHE A 46 -22.51 -13.29 2.96
CA PHE A 46 -23.37 -12.61 2.01
C PHE A 46 -24.64 -13.43 1.71
N VAL A 47 -25.67 -12.73 1.26
CA VAL A 47 -26.94 -13.35 0.87
C VAL A 47 -26.85 -14.02 -0.50
N HIS A 48 -26.04 -13.43 -1.40
CA HIS A 48 -25.94 -13.90 -2.79
C HIS A 48 -24.52 -14.32 -3.15
N VAL A 49 -24.41 -15.37 -3.96
CA VAL A 49 -23.16 -15.78 -4.60
C VAL A 49 -22.69 -14.71 -5.60
N GLY A 50 -21.40 -14.58 -5.78
CA GLY A 50 -20.81 -13.62 -6.74
C GLY A 50 -19.67 -12.80 -6.18
N TYR A 51 -19.34 -11.72 -6.89
CA TYR A 51 -18.26 -10.81 -6.51
C TYR A 51 -18.71 -9.83 -5.44
N HIS A 52 -18.01 -9.85 -4.31
CA HIS A 52 -18.22 -8.89 -3.23
C HIS A 52 -16.90 -8.18 -2.89
N LYS A 53 -16.88 -6.85 -2.97
CA LYS A 53 -15.70 -6.07 -2.55
C LYS A 53 -15.55 -6.20 -1.04
N ILE A 54 -14.38 -6.65 -0.59
CA ILE A 54 -14.07 -6.90 0.83
C ILE A 54 -13.04 -5.93 1.39
N ALA A 55 -12.15 -5.40 0.54
CA ALA A 55 -11.15 -4.43 0.97
C ALA A 55 -10.72 -3.53 -0.20
N GLU A 56 -10.06 -2.45 0.16
CA GLU A 56 -9.37 -1.54 -0.76
C GLU A 56 -7.97 -1.27 -0.22
N ILE A 57 -6.96 -1.46 -1.07
CA ILE A 57 -5.56 -1.23 -0.73
C ILE A 57 -5.12 0.00 -1.50
N PRO A 58 -4.69 1.08 -0.83
CA PRO A 58 -4.39 2.35 -1.48
C PRO A 58 -3.12 2.30 -2.31
N ALA A 59 -3.02 3.21 -3.28
CA ALA A 59 -1.78 3.49 -3.99
C ALA A 59 -0.63 3.79 -3.00
N GLY A 60 0.59 3.40 -3.34
CA GLY A 60 1.76 3.52 -2.47
C GLY A 60 1.92 2.38 -1.45
N ALA A 61 0.91 1.52 -1.27
CA ALA A 61 0.99 0.38 -0.36
C ALA A 61 2.11 -0.59 -0.76
N ARG A 62 2.74 -1.18 0.27
CA ARG A 62 3.84 -2.17 0.15
C ARG A 62 3.60 -3.36 1.06
N ASN A 63 4.39 -4.43 0.85
CA ASN A 63 4.36 -5.64 1.67
C ASN A 63 2.94 -6.21 1.83
N ILE A 64 2.24 -6.32 0.72
CA ILE A 64 0.84 -6.70 0.67
C ILE A 64 0.72 -8.20 0.81
N LEU A 65 -0.12 -8.63 1.73
CA LEU A 65 -0.58 -10.00 1.91
C LEU A 65 -2.11 -10.01 1.98
N ILE A 66 -2.74 -10.81 1.16
CA ILE A 66 -4.17 -11.13 1.22
C ILE A 66 -4.27 -12.64 1.27
N GLN A 67 -4.90 -13.19 2.30
CA GLN A 67 -4.93 -14.63 2.52
C GLN A 67 -6.27 -15.10 3.04
N GLU A 68 -6.78 -16.16 2.45
CA GLU A 68 -7.89 -16.93 3.00
C GLU A 68 -7.36 -17.76 4.19
N ALA A 69 -7.91 -17.56 5.39
CA ALA A 69 -7.40 -18.19 6.61
C ALA A 69 -7.64 -19.73 6.62
N VAL A 70 -8.77 -20.16 6.03
CA VAL A 70 -9.12 -21.56 5.92
C VAL A 70 -9.57 -21.82 4.48
N LYS A 71 -9.03 -22.87 3.87
CA LYS A 71 -9.38 -23.27 2.51
C LYS A 71 -10.88 -23.49 2.36
N SER A 72 -11.47 -22.79 1.41
CA SER A 72 -12.90 -22.90 1.10
C SER A 72 -13.15 -23.07 -0.41
N ARG A 73 -14.40 -22.95 -0.84
CA ARG A 73 -14.79 -22.88 -2.26
C ARG A 73 -14.87 -21.45 -2.78
N ASN A 74 -14.60 -20.48 -1.92
CA ASN A 74 -14.50 -19.09 -2.33
C ASN A 74 -13.18 -18.86 -3.07
N TYR A 75 -13.07 -17.71 -3.76
CA TYR A 75 -11.85 -17.31 -4.45
C TYR A 75 -11.55 -15.84 -4.17
N LEU A 76 -10.29 -15.53 -4.06
CA LEU A 76 -9.81 -14.14 -4.03
C LEU A 76 -9.75 -13.59 -5.44
N ALA A 77 -10.22 -12.36 -5.64
CA ALA A 77 -10.12 -11.69 -6.92
C ALA A 77 -9.60 -10.27 -6.74
N LEU A 78 -8.87 -9.77 -7.74
CA LEU A 78 -8.32 -8.44 -7.75
C LEU A 78 -8.75 -7.66 -9.00
N ARG A 79 -9.11 -6.40 -8.79
CA ARG A 79 -9.39 -5.43 -9.85
C ARG A 79 -8.71 -4.10 -9.53
N THR A 80 -8.41 -3.35 -10.58
CA THR A 80 -8.03 -1.93 -10.43
C THR A 80 -9.22 -1.12 -9.93
N LYS A 81 -8.98 0.11 -9.50
CA LYS A 81 -10.04 1.07 -9.17
C LYS A 81 -11.01 1.31 -10.34
N THR A 82 -10.51 1.25 -11.56
CA THR A 82 -11.30 1.40 -12.80
C THR A 82 -12.08 0.13 -13.20
N GLY A 83 -11.92 -0.96 -12.43
CA GLY A 83 -12.63 -2.22 -12.65
C GLY A 83 -11.93 -3.20 -13.59
N ILE A 84 -10.70 -2.92 -14.03
CA ILE A 84 -9.91 -3.84 -14.87
C ILE A 84 -9.54 -5.07 -14.04
N SER A 85 -9.83 -6.26 -14.56
CA SER A 85 -9.49 -7.52 -13.93
C SER A 85 -7.98 -7.76 -13.92
N ILE A 86 -7.45 -8.17 -12.77
CA ILE A 86 -6.04 -8.55 -12.60
C ILE A 86 -5.94 -10.04 -12.32
N ILE A 87 -6.67 -10.52 -11.32
CA ILE A 87 -6.72 -11.93 -10.92
C ILE A 87 -8.18 -12.30 -10.69
N ASN A 88 -8.66 -13.39 -11.30
CA ASN A 88 -9.99 -13.94 -11.13
C ASN A 88 -11.15 -12.94 -11.36
N GLY A 89 -10.90 -11.84 -12.06
CA GLY A 89 -11.84 -10.72 -12.12
C GLY A 89 -12.97 -10.84 -13.14
N ASN A 90 -12.95 -11.84 -14.04
CA ASN A 90 -13.88 -11.97 -15.18
C ASN A 90 -14.60 -13.33 -15.21
N TRP A 91 -14.97 -13.88 -14.06
CA TRP A 91 -15.62 -15.18 -13.90
C TRP A 91 -14.77 -16.38 -14.36
N VAL A 92 -13.58 -16.15 -14.87
CA VAL A 92 -12.60 -17.18 -15.18
C VAL A 92 -11.62 -17.23 -14.01
N ILE A 93 -11.41 -18.40 -13.44
CA ILE A 93 -10.45 -18.59 -12.35
C ILE A 93 -9.08 -18.82 -12.96
N ASP A 94 -8.19 -17.90 -12.66
CA ASP A 94 -6.82 -17.92 -13.11
C ASP A 94 -6.03 -19.07 -12.46
N ARG A 95 -5.01 -19.53 -13.15
CA ARG A 95 -4.05 -20.48 -12.57
C ARG A 95 -3.14 -19.74 -11.59
N PRO A 96 -2.75 -20.37 -10.47
CA PRO A 96 -1.71 -19.83 -9.60
C PRO A 96 -0.46 -19.46 -10.38
N GLY A 97 0.11 -18.30 -10.07
CA GLY A 97 1.25 -17.78 -10.83
C GLY A 97 1.61 -16.36 -10.46
N ILE A 98 2.36 -15.73 -11.34
CA ILE A 98 2.85 -14.35 -11.20
C ILE A 98 2.12 -13.47 -12.20
N PHE A 99 1.62 -12.33 -11.73
CA PHE A 99 0.92 -11.32 -12.50
C PHE A 99 1.63 -9.97 -12.33
N ILE A 100 1.83 -9.26 -13.43
CA ILE A 100 2.43 -7.91 -13.40
C ILE A 100 1.29 -6.92 -13.62
N ALA A 101 0.96 -6.18 -12.59
CA ALA A 101 -0.10 -5.17 -12.64
C ALA A 101 0.11 -4.12 -11.53
N VAL A 102 -0.56 -2.99 -11.62
CA VAL A 102 -0.56 -1.90 -10.63
C VAL A 102 0.84 -1.51 -10.13
N GLY A 103 1.82 -1.54 -11.04
CA GLY A 103 3.22 -1.15 -10.77
C GLY A 103 4.05 -2.17 -10.00
N THR A 104 3.55 -3.38 -9.75
CA THR A 104 4.24 -4.40 -8.96
C THR A 104 4.02 -5.82 -9.48
N GLN A 105 4.76 -6.76 -8.92
CA GLN A 105 4.57 -8.19 -9.17
C GLN A 105 3.65 -8.78 -8.09
N LEU A 106 2.53 -9.33 -8.53
CA LEU A 106 1.57 -10.05 -7.69
C LEU A 106 1.81 -11.55 -7.81
N THR A 107 1.95 -12.24 -6.68
CA THR A 107 2.08 -13.70 -6.65
C THR A 107 0.80 -14.30 -6.11
N TYR A 108 0.06 -15.00 -6.95
CA TYR A 108 -1.16 -15.72 -6.58
C TYR A 108 -0.86 -17.19 -6.34
N ARG A 109 -1.27 -17.69 -5.19
CA ARG A 109 -1.10 -19.09 -4.78
C ARG A 109 -2.44 -19.71 -4.38
N ARG A 110 -2.67 -20.93 -4.82
CA ARG A 110 -3.80 -21.75 -4.44
C ARG A 110 -3.32 -23.18 -4.16
N PRO A 111 -3.14 -23.57 -2.89
CA PRO A 111 -2.68 -24.90 -2.55
C PRO A 111 -3.70 -25.95 -2.98
N ASN A 112 -3.29 -26.86 -3.86
CA ASN A 112 -4.13 -27.97 -4.36
C ASN A 112 -4.04 -29.25 -3.53
N GLU A 113 -3.11 -29.28 -2.56
CA GLU A 113 -2.91 -30.46 -1.73
C GLU A 113 -4.17 -30.76 -0.89
N ILE A 114 -4.65 -32.01 -0.96
CA ILE A 114 -5.84 -32.46 -0.24
C ILE A 114 -5.71 -32.26 1.27
N ARG A 115 -4.48 -32.33 1.78
CA ARG A 115 -4.15 -32.16 3.20
C ARG A 115 -3.82 -30.71 3.60
N SER A 116 -3.70 -29.80 2.65
CA SER A 116 -3.44 -28.40 2.96
C SER A 116 -4.68 -27.75 3.55
N ARG A 117 -4.54 -27.21 4.76
CA ARG A 117 -5.56 -26.36 5.39
C ARG A 117 -5.47 -24.91 4.92
N ASN A 118 -4.36 -24.54 4.27
CA ASN A 118 -4.13 -23.19 3.79
C ASN A 118 -5.06 -22.86 2.63
N GLY A 119 -5.71 -21.71 2.70
CA GLY A 119 -6.50 -21.15 1.63
C GLY A 119 -5.67 -20.45 0.55
N GLU A 120 -6.33 -19.72 -0.30
CA GLU A 120 -5.69 -18.89 -1.32
C GLU A 120 -4.88 -17.76 -0.70
N SER A 121 -3.83 -17.33 -1.38
CA SER A 121 -3.07 -16.15 -0.99
C SER A 121 -2.58 -15.36 -2.20
N ILE A 122 -2.56 -14.04 -2.02
CA ILE A 122 -1.97 -13.08 -2.97
C ILE A 122 -0.98 -12.22 -2.21
N THR A 123 0.25 -12.13 -2.71
CA THR A 123 1.30 -11.31 -2.12
C THR A 123 1.89 -10.36 -3.15
N ALA A 124 2.29 -9.16 -2.72
CA ALA A 124 3.00 -8.21 -3.56
C ALA A 124 3.97 -7.35 -2.75
N PRO A 125 5.21 -7.12 -3.23
CA PRO A 125 6.15 -6.23 -2.56
C PRO A 125 5.71 -4.76 -2.62
N GLY A 126 5.00 -4.34 -3.65
CA GLY A 126 4.67 -2.94 -3.91
C GLY A 126 5.89 -2.13 -4.42
N PRO A 127 5.81 -0.79 -4.44
CA PRO A 127 4.60 -0.01 -4.15
C PRO A 127 3.53 -0.15 -5.24
N LEU A 128 2.26 -0.04 -4.85
CA LEU A 128 1.17 0.07 -5.82
C LEU A 128 1.21 1.46 -6.48
N ASN A 129 0.98 1.52 -7.79
CA ASN A 129 0.86 2.80 -8.52
C ASN A 129 -0.58 3.34 -8.57
N GLU A 130 -1.58 2.51 -8.21
CA GLU A 130 -2.98 2.88 -8.11
C GLU A 130 -3.69 2.06 -7.03
N ASP A 131 -4.92 2.45 -6.67
CA ASP A 131 -5.73 1.73 -5.68
C ASP A 131 -6.13 0.35 -6.22
N LEU A 132 -6.00 -0.66 -5.36
CA LEU A 132 -6.30 -2.05 -5.66
C LEU A 132 -7.55 -2.49 -4.91
N HIS A 133 -8.56 -2.93 -5.63
CA HIS A 133 -9.79 -3.46 -5.08
C HIS A 133 -9.71 -4.97 -4.89
N VAL A 134 -9.94 -5.42 -3.67
CA VAL A 134 -9.97 -6.84 -3.29
C VAL A 134 -11.42 -7.32 -3.25
N TYR A 135 -11.70 -8.38 -3.99
CA TYR A 135 -13.00 -9.03 -4.03
C TYR A 135 -12.91 -10.46 -3.52
N LEU A 136 -14.01 -10.92 -2.97
CA LEU A 136 -14.28 -12.33 -2.73
C LEU A 136 -15.30 -12.80 -3.77
N ILE A 137 -14.98 -13.87 -4.50
CA ILE A 137 -15.97 -14.62 -5.27
C ILE A 137 -16.63 -15.58 -4.30
N TYR A 138 -17.75 -15.13 -3.75
CA TYR A 138 -18.46 -15.83 -2.68
C TYR A 138 -19.30 -16.97 -3.24
N GLN A 139 -19.05 -18.18 -2.75
CA GLN A 139 -19.76 -19.41 -3.11
C GLN A 139 -20.09 -20.27 -1.89
N GLN A 140 -19.42 -20.05 -0.77
CA GLN A 140 -19.56 -20.81 0.45
C GLN A 140 -19.67 -19.88 1.65
N PRO A 141 -20.59 -20.16 2.61
CA PRO A 141 -20.71 -19.38 3.84
C PRO A 141 -19.44 -19.40 4.71
N GLU A 142 -19.41 -18.51 5.68
CA GLU A 142 -18.32 -18.36 6.64
C GLU A 142 -16.95 -18.10 5.99
N PRO A 143 -16.83 -17.08 5.11
CA PRO A 143 -15.55 -16.71 4.56
C PRO A 143 -14.65 -16.16 5.67
N SER A 144 -13.36 -16.42 5.59
CA SER A 144 -12.37 -15.86 6.50
C SER A 144 -11.16 -15.40 5.69
N VAL A 145 -11.06 -14.09 5.46
CA VAL A 145 -9.96 -13.49 4.72
C VAL A 145 -9.23 -12.51 5.61
N TYR A 146 -7.94 -12.68 5.72
CA TYR A 146 -7.01 -11.76 6.37
C TYR A 146 -6.27 -10.96 5.31
N TYR A 147 -6.00 -9.69 5.60
CA TYR A 147 -5.13 -8.86 4.77
C TYR A 147 -4.27 -7.94 5.61
N GLU A 148 -3.05 -7.70 5.13
CA GLU A 148 -2.15 -6.71 5.70
C GLU A 148 -1.33 -6.03 4.59
N TYR A 149 -0.96 -4.79 4.84
CA TYR A 149 -0.08 -4.00 3.98
C TYR A 149 0.50 -2.83 4.75
N SER A 150 1.59 -2.26 4.23
CA SER A 150 2.23 -1.07 4.80
C SER A 150 1.93 0.15 3.93
N VAL A 151 1.53 1.27 4.52
CA VAL A 151 1.34 2.55 3.84
C VAL A 151 2.36 3.57 4.33
N PRO A 152 2.84 4.49 3.45
CA PRO A 152 3.69 5.57 3.90
C PRO A 152 2.90 6.48 4.85
N LEU A 153 3.51 6.84 5.98
CA LEU A 153 2.96 7.84 6.88
C LEU A 153 2.88 9.17 6.12
N ARG A 154 1.70 9.77 6.08
CA ARG A 154 1.57 11.14 5.58
C ARG A 154 2.21 12.06 6.63
N ASN A 155 3.32 12.68 6.26
CA ASN A 155 3.87 13.77 7.05
C ASN A 155 2.85 14.90 7.01
N THR A 156 2.05 15.02 8.04
CA THR A 156 1.25 16.23 8.30
C THR A 156 2.19 17.30 8.85
N HIS A 157 3.15 17.75 8.04
CA HIS A 157 3.75 19.04 8.30
C HIS A 157 2.69 20.07 7.93
N PRO A 158 2.22 20.89 8.87
CA PRO A 158 1.45 22.06 8.50
C PRO A 158 2.34 22.86 7.56
N THR A 159 1.86 23.10 6.34
CA THR A 159 2.49 24.07 5.43
C THR A 159 2.60 25.35 6.25
N PRO A 160 3.82 25.94 6.47
CA PRO A 160 3.88 27.23 7.11
C PRO A 160 3.04 28.18 6.26
N GLU A 161 2.01 28.77 6.87
CA GLU A 161 1.29 29.87 6.25
C GLU A 161 2.31 30.90 5.77
N PRO A 162 2.13 31.45 4.56
CA PRO A 162 3.02 32.53 4.12
C PRO A 162 2.94 33.60 5.20
N ALA A 163 4.05 33.82 5.88
CA ALA A 163 4.16 34.91 6.85
C ALA A 163 3.74 36.18 6.11
N ASP A 164 2.73 36.87 6.62
CA ASP A 164 2.31 38.19 6.14
C ASP A 164 3.56 39.04 6.01
N ILE A 165 3.95 39.28 4.76
CA ILE A 165 5.04 40.20 4.45
C ILE A 165 4.49 41.60 4.78
N LEU A 166 4.79 42.06 5.97
CA LEU A 166 4.50 43.45 6.34
C LEU A 166 5.17 44.35 5.31
N PRO A 167 4.44 45.28 4.68
CA PRO A 167 5.07 46.21 3.74
C PRO A 167 6.14 47.03 4.46
N LEU A 168 7.33 47.03 3.89
CA LEU A 168 8.43 47.92 4.34
C LEU A 168 7.94 49.35 4.34
N GLY A 169 7.83 49.92 5.55
CA GLY A 169 7.47 51.32 5.71
C GLY A 169 8.41 52.23 4.90
N GLU A 170 7.82 53.15 4.14
CA GLU A 170 8.53 54.22 3.45
C GLU A 170 9.29 55.07 4.48
N TRP A 171 10.60 55.12 4.30
CA TRP A 171 11.44 56.08 4.98
C TRP A 171 11.32 57.43 4.27
N THR A 172 10.43 58.31 4.75
CA THR A 172 10.45 59.73 4.36
C THR A 172 11.57 60.43 5.08
N GLN A 173 12.35 61.18 4.31
CA GLN A 173 13.43 62.07 4.75
C GLN A 173 12.95 63.22 5.62
#